data_7822afe90a7918f5627e472fe00b57dc
#
_entry.id   7822afe90a7918f5627e472fe00b57dc
#
_cell.length_a   1.000
_cell.length_b   1.000
_cell.length_c   1.000
_cell.angle_alpha   90.00
_cell.angle_beta   90.00
_cell.angle_gamma   90.00
#
_symmetry.space_group_name_H-M   'P 1'
#
loop_
_entity.id
_entity.type
_entity.pdbx_description
1 polymer ?
#
loop_
_entity_poly.entity_id
_entity_poly.type
_entity_poly.pdbx_seq_one_letter_code
_entity_poly.pdbx_strand_id
1 'polypeptide(L)'
;SFALDQGVNFWDTAEIYSIPPREETFGSTEKIIGNWFEQTKKRDKVILASKVCGPMREYVRGGGNQFGKKNITEALNGSLKRLKTDYIDLYQLHWPERNTNFFGKLGYEHNDESEWTKFEDILENLKKFIEQGKIRYVGLSNETPWGLSKFLEISKKENLPRMLSVQNPYNLLNRTYEVGLAEMSLREQAGLLAYSPLACGYLSGKYRNNQLPKKSRIALHKDFWTRYNKPNSDKAIDAYYEIAKKYKLDLAQMSLKFLEIQPFVTSVIIGATSMEQLKTNIESVNINLTNEIINEINEIQKIYPNPCP
;
A
#
# COMPACT_ATOMS: atom_id res chain seq x y z
N SER A 1 -10.64 -13.48 -11.36
CA SER A 1 -10.22 -14.84 -11.74
C SER A 1 -8.87 -14.85 -12.41
N PHE A 2 -8.64 -14.12 -13.51
CA PHE A 2 -7.39 -14.16 -14.28
C PHE A 2 -6.13 -14.00 -13.42
N ALA A 3 -6.06 -13.02 -12.50
CA ALA A 3 -4.90 -12.82 -11.65
C ALA A 3 -4.59 -14.05 -10.78
N LEU A 4 -5.63 -14.66 -10.19
CA LEU A 4 -5.49 -15.88 -9.39
C LEU A 4 -4.99 -17.06 -10.24
N ASP A 5 -5.50 -17.20 -11.48
CA ASP A 5 -5.07 -18.24 -12.41
C ASP A 5 -3.61 -18.05 -12.85
N GLN A 6 -3.05 -16.83 -12.72
CA GLN A 6 -1.64 -16.50 -12.93
C GLN A 6 -0.80 -16.55 -11.64
N GLY A 7 -1.34 -17.09 -10.53
CA GLY A 7 -0.62 -17.22 -9.26
C GLY A 7 -0.65 -15.97 -8.35
N VAL A 8 -1.32 -14.89 -8.75
CA VAL A 8 -1.49 -13.69 -7.92
C VAL A 8 -2.60 -13.90 -6.91
N ASN A 9 -2.27 -14.49 -5.78
CA ASN A 9 -3.20 -14.91 -4.74
C ASN A 9 -3.26 -13.99 -3.51
N PHE A 10 -2.36 -13.01 -3.37
CA PHE A 10 -2.42 -12.00 -2.31
C PHE A 10 -3.29 -10.82 -2.78
N TRP A 11 -4.47 -10.65 -2.16
CA TRP A 11 -5.43 -9.60 -2.52
C TRP A 11 -5.57 -8.59 -1.41
N ASP A 12 -5.31 -7.32 -1.74
CA ASP A 12 -5.35 -6.20 -0.80
C ASP A 12 -6.57 -5.30 -1.05
N THR A 13 -7.29 -5.00 0.02
CA THR A 13 -8.39 -4.04 0.04
C THR A 13 -8.38 -3.22 1.33
N ALA A 14 -9.41 -2.42 1.57
CA ALA A 14 -9.63 -1.69 2.81
C ALA A 14 -11.11 -1.33 2.98
N GLU A 15 -11.55 -1.12 4.22
CA GLU A 15 -12.94 -0.70 4.48
C GLU A 15 -13.32 0.61 3.79
N ILE A 16 -12.34 1.53 3.61
CA ILE A 16 -12.60 2.85 3.00
C ILE A 16 -12.63 2.81 1.47
N TYR A 17 -12.20 1.70 0.82
CA TYR A 17 -12.14 1.67 -0.64
C TYR A 17 -13.53 1.54 -1.29
N SER A 18 -13.69 2.18 -2.44
CA SER A 18 -12.78 2.62 -3.49
C SER A 18 -12.11 3.97 -3.22
N ILE A 19 -11.09 4.28 -4.04
CA ILE A 19 -10.32 5.53 -4.02
C ILE A 19 -10.60 6.31 -5.33
N PRO A 20 -10.89 7.62 -5.28
CA PRO A 20 -10.98 8.52 -4.11
C PRO A 20 -12.04 8.09 -3.10
N PRO A 21 -11.75 8.24 -1.78
CA PRO A 21 -12.68 7.81 -0.75
C PRO A 21 -13.89 8.75 -0.68
N ARG A 22 -15.10 8.17 -0.71
CA ARG A 22 -16.38 8.88 -0.61
C ARG A 22 -17.34 8.06 0.23
N GLU A 23 -18.27 8.71 0.91
CA GLU A 23 -19.28 8.05 1.74
C GLU A 23 -20.09 7.02 0.92
N GLU A 24 -20.53 7.40 -0.28
CA GLU A 24 -21.35 6.55 -1.17
C GLU A 24 -20.62 5.29 -1.65
N THR A 25 -19.30 5.33 -1.70
CA THR A 25 -18.47 4.21 -2.20
C THR A 25 -17.73 3.47 -1.09
N PHE A 26 -17.92 3.87 0.17
CA PHE A 26 -17.34 3.22 1.33
C PHE A 26 -17.66 1.72 1.37
N GLY A 27 -16.62 0.89 1.48
CA GLY A 27 -16.72 -0.57 1.50
C GLY A 27 -17.09 -1.24 0.18
N SER A 28 -17.18 -0.49 -0.94
CA SER A 28 -17.59 -1.05 -2.24
C SER A 28 -16.62 -2.10 -2.75
N THR A 29 -15.32 -1.93 -2.57
CA THR A 29 -14.31 -2.91 -3.02
C THR A 29 -14.41 -4.21 -2.21
N GLU A 30 -14.60 -4.13 -0.90
CA GLU A 30 -14.85 -5.33 -0.09
C GLU A 30 -16.13 -6.06 -0.50
N LYS A 31 -17.21 -5.34 -0.82
CA LYS A 31 -18.46 -5.94 -1.33
C LYS A 31 -18.23 -6.69 -2.67
N ILE A 32 -17.46 -6.10 -3.58
CA ILE A 32 -17.12 -6.73 -4.87
C ILE A 32 -16.33 -8.02 -4.64
N ILE A 33 -15.33 -8.00 -3.77
CA ILE A 33 -14.54 -9.19 -3.44
C ILE A 33 -15.41 -10.24 -2.76
N GLY A 34 -16.26 -9.85 -1.80
CA GLY A 34 -17.18 -10.76 -1.11
C GLY A 34 -18.18 -11.44 -2.06
N ASN A 35 -18.72 -10.69 -3.03
CA ASN A 35 -19.58 -11.27 -4.06
C ASN A 35 -18.82 -12.28 -4.93
N TRP A 36 -17.56 -12.00 -5.26
CA TRP A 36 -16.72 -12.93 -6.01
C TRP A 36 -16.46 -14.22 -5.21
N PHE A 37 -16.15 -14.12 -3.89
CA PHE A 37 -16.01 -15.30 -3.02
C PHE A 37 -17.28 -16.14 -2.97
N GLU A 38 -18.43 -15.49 -2.82
CA GLU A 38 -19.72 -16.17 -2.78
C GLU A 38 -20.04 -16.92 -4.08
N GLN A 39 -19.74 -16.32 -5.24
CA GLN A 39 -19.97 -16.91 -6.55
C GLN A 39 -19.01 -18.04 -6.89
N THR A 40 -17.73 -17.87 -6.55
CA THR A 40 -16.67 -18.80 -7.00
C THR A 40 -16.32 -19.88 -5.99
N LYS A 41 -16.65 -19.67 -4.70
CA LYS A 41 -16.26 -20.54 -3.58
C LYS A 41 -14.74 -20.71 -3.45
N LYS A 42 -13.95 -19.71 -3.89
CA LYS A 42 -12.47 -19.73 -3.90
C LYS A 42 -11.84 -18.89 -2.78
N ARG A 43 -12.53 -18.68 -1.64
CA ARG A 43 -11.98 -17.91 -0.52
C ARG A 43 -10.66 -18.48 0.01
N ASP A 44 -10.57 -19.79 0.08
CA ASP A 44 -9.41 -20.57 0.56
C ASP A 44 -8.17 -20.46 -0.36
N LYS A 45 -8.34 -20.02 -1.60
CA LYS A 45 -7.26 -19.82 -2.57
C LYS A 45 -6.63 -18.43 -2.50
N VAL A 46 -7.18 -17.53 -1.68
CA VAL A 46 -6.77 -16.13 -1.60
C VAL A 46 -6.24 -15.81 -0.21
N ILE A 47 -5.06 -15.22 -0.16
CA ILE A 47 -4.54 -14.53 1.03
C ILE A 47 -5.14 -13.13 1.01
N LEU A 48 -6.11 -12.88 1.87
CA LEU A 48 -6.90 -11.66 1.89
C LEU A 48 -6.37 -10.67 2.91
N ALA A 49 -5.98 -9.50 2.45
CA ALA A 49 -5.66 -8.36 3.30
C ALA A 49 -6.77 -7.30 3.26
N SER A 50 -7.15 -6.79 4.42
CA SER A 50 -7.97 -5.59 4.54
C SER A 50 -7.44 -4.66 5.63
N LYS A 51 -8.03 -3.46 5.77
CA LYS A 51 -7.50 -2.42 6.65
C LYS A 51 -8.62 -1.70 7.38
N VAL A 52 -8.40 -1.44 8.68
CA VAL A 52 -9.22 -0.47 9.42
C VAL A 52 -8.80 0.95 9.03
N CYS A 53 -9.75 1.81 8.71
CA CYS A 53 -9.52 3.21 8.39
C CYS A 53 -8.89 3.94 9.58
N GLY A 54 -7.92 4.82 9.34
CA GLY A 54 -7.43 5.76 10.34
C GLY A 54 -8.38 6.98 10.51
N PRO A 55 -8.00 7.97 11.31
CA PRO A 55 -8.83 9.18 11.55
C PRO A 55 -9.02 10.05 10.30
N MET A 56 -9.73 11.18 10.43
CA MET A 56 -9.97 12.22 9.42
C MET A 56 -11.08 11.93 8.38
N ARG A 57 -11.95 10.96 8.60
CA ARG A 57 -13.09 10.70 7.71
C ARG A 57 -14.38 10.67 8.55
N GLU A 58 -15.10 11.78 8.62
CA GLU A 58 -16.27 11.93 9.47
C GLU A 58 -17.34 10.85 9.25
N TYR A 59 -17.58 10.46 7.99
CA TYR A 59 -18.52 9.39 7.64
C TYR A 59 -18.06 7.99 8.10
N VAL A 60 -16.79 7.86 8.54
CA VAL A 60 -16.27 6.63 9.13
C VAL A 60 -16.23 6.78 10.63
N ARG A 61 -17.27 6.34 11.31
CA ARG A 61 -17.38 6.36 12.79
C ARG A 61 -17.03 7.72 13.44
N GLY A 62 -17.43 8.83 12.79
CA GLY A 62 -17.20 10.17 13.29
C GLY A 62 -15.79 10.74 13.11
N GLY A 63 -14.91 10.06 12.37
CA GLY A 63 -13.61 10.59 11.94
C GLY A 63 -12.51 10.74 12.99
N GLY A 64 -12.82 10.45 14.27
CA GLY A 64 -11.87 10.51 15.40
C GLY A 64 -10.92 9.31 15.45
N ASN A 65 -10.44 8.96 16.64
CA ASN A 65 -9.56 7.81 16.85
C ASN A 65 -10.28 6.51 16.49
N GLN A 66 -9.69 5.72 15.60
CA GLN A 66 -10.34 4.57 14.96
C GLN A 66 -9.90 3.21 15.53
N PHE A 67 -8.81 3.18 16.33
CA PHE A 67 -8.21 1.93 16.79
C PHE A 67 -8.62 1.55 18.21
N GLY A 68 -9.43 2.41 18.87
CA GLY A 68 -10.06 2.06 20.13
C GLY A 68 -10.97 0.82 19.98
N LYS A 69 -11.13 0.05 21.07
CA LYS A 69 -11.81 -1.26 21.09
C LYS A 69 -13.15 -1.28 20.35
N LYS A 70 -14.01 -0.27 20.57
CA LYS A 70 -15.32 -0.19 19.90
C LYS A 70 -15.17 -0.05 18.40
N ASN A 71 -14.39 0.94 17.96
CA ASN A 71 -14.25 1.30 16.55
C ASN A 71 -13.58 0.20 15.73
N ILE A 72 -12.48 -0.39 16.24
CA ILE A 72 -11.79 -1.47 15.53
C ILE A 72 -12.64 -2.76 15.46
N THR A 73 -13.46 -3.03 16.48
CA THR A 73 -14.39 -4.17 16.47
C THR A 73 -15.49 -3.97 15.42
N GLU A 74 -16.06 -2.76 15.36
CA GLU A 74 -17.08 -2.41 14.39
C GLU A 74 -16.53 -2.45 12.95
N ALA A 75 -15.33 -1.91 12.74
CA ALA A 75 -14.62 -1.97 11.47
C ALA A 75 -14.41 -3.40 10.98
N LEU A 76 -13.85 -4.26 11.82
CA LEU A 76 -13.59 -5.66 11.48
C LEU A 76 -14.88 -6.42 11.16
N ASN A 77 -15.90 -6.32 12.01
CA ASN A 77 -17.19 -6.99 11.77
C ASN A 77 -17.86 -6.49 10.49
N GLY A 78 -17.75 -5.19 10.20
CA GLY A 78 -18.23 -4.59 8.96
C GLY A 78 -17.47 -5.14 7.73
N SER A 79 -16.15 -5.25 7.79
CA SER A 79 -15.32 -5.82 6.73
C SER A 79 -15.64 -7.30 6.48
N LEU A 80 -15.73 -8.11 7.52
CA LEU A 80 -16.11 -9.54 7.40
C LEU A 80 -17.48 -9.70 6.73
N LYS A 81 -18.47 -8.87 7.12
CA LYS A 81 -19.79 -8.88 6.50
C LYS A 81 -19.75 -8.51 5.01
N ARG A 82 -19.01 -7.45 4.63
CA ARG A 82 -18.90 -7.03 3.22
C ARG A 82 -18.12 -8.03 2.37
N LEU A 83 -17.08 -8.62 2.95
CA LEU A 83 -16.23 -9.64 2.31
C LEU A 83 -16.88 -11.03 2.28
N LYS A 84 -18.02 -11.24 2.99
CA LYS A 84 -18.73 -12.53 3.08
C LYS A 84 -17.80 -13.68 3.46
N THR A 85 -16.97 -13.46 4.49
CA THR A 85 -16.00 -14.42 5.01
C THR A 85 -15.92 -14.31 6.53
N ASP A 86 -15.55 -15.38 7.20
CA ASP A 86 -15.41 -15.42 8.65
C ASP A 86 -14.03 -14.94 9.12
N TYR A 87 -13.06 -14.82 8.21
CA TYR A 87 -11.70 -14.42 8.55
C TYR A 87 -11.01 -13.57 7.48
N ILE A 88 -10.05 -12.76 7.92
CA ILE A 88 -9.11 -12.00 7.09
C ILE A 88 -7.70 -12.52 7.40
N ASP A 89 -6.87 -12.75 6.38
CA ASP A 89 -5.52 -13.29 6.59
C ASP A 89 -4.57 -12.23 7.15
N LEU A 90 -4.61 -11.00 6.63
CA LEU A 90 -3.81 -9.88 7.13
C LEU A 90 -4.71 -8.65 7.39
N TYR A 91 -4.84 -8.25 8.66
CA TYR A 91 -5.60 -7.06 9.02
C TYR A 91 -4.65 -5.92 9.39
N GLN A 92 -4.79 -4.78 8.72
CA GLN A 92 -3.81 -3.69 8.80
C GLN A 92 -4.42 -2.43 9.41
N LEU A 93 -3.61 -1.68 10.16
CA LEU A 93 -3.91 -0.30 10.55
C LEU A 93 -3.55 0.61 9.37
N HIS A 94 -4.54 1.30 8.78
CA HIS A 94 -4.40 1.93 7.45
C HIS A 94 -3.47 3.16 7.46
N TRP A 95 -3.49 3.96 8.52
CA TRP A 95 -2.54 5.04 8.80
C TRP A 95 -2.57 5.41 10.28
N PRO A 96 -1.50 6.02 10.83
CA PRO A 96 -1.41 6.37 12.24
C PRO A 96 -2.52 7.31 12.72
N GLU A 97 -2.95 7.14 13.98
CA GLU A 97 -3.82 8.10 14.68
C GLU A 97 -3.04 9.30 15.21
N ARG A 98 -1.79 9.08 15.61
CA ARG A 98 -0.95 10.13 16.16
C ARG A 98 -0.49 11.14 15.11
N ASN A 99 -0.06 12.32 15.56
CA ASN A 99 0.54 13.31 14.69
C ASN A 99 1.86 12.80 14.10
N THR A 100 1.83 12.48 12.82
CA THR A 100 3.00 12.11 12.03
C THR A 100 2.74 12.36 10.55
N ASN A 101 3.78 12.32 9.72
CA ASN A 101 3.64 12.53 8.29
C ASN A 101 3.34 11.22 7.57
N PHE A 102 2.30 11.24 6.74
CA PHE A 102 1.94 10.18 5.80
C PHE A 102 1.31 10.80 4.54
N PHE A 103 1.06 9.99 3.51
CA PHE A 103 0.48 10.40 2.23
C PHE A 103 1.23 11.53 1.51
N GLY A 104 2.55 11.59 1.67
CA GLY A 104 3.39 12.58 0.97
C GLY A 104 3.41 13.97 1.61
N LYS A 105 2.99 14.09 2.87
CA LYS A 105 3.17 15.34 3.64
C LYS A 105 4.65 15.53 3.93
N LEU A 106 5.16 16.71 3.60
CA LEU A 106 6.53 17.15 3.88
C LEU A 106 6.56 18.08 5.09
N GLY A 107 7.71 18.13 5.77
CA GLY A 107 7.91 18.97 6.96
C GLY A 107 7.18 18.39 8.17
N TYR A 108 7.92 17.95 9.17
CA TYR A 108 7.36 17.43 10.42
C TYR A 108 7.27 18.54 11.46
N GLU A 109 6.07 18.75 11.98
CA GLU A 109 5.80 19.63 13.11
C GLU A 109 5.34 18.77 14.28
N HIS A 110 6.09 18.79 15.37
CA HIS A 110 5.75 18.00 16.56
C HIS A 110 4.53 18.61 17.28
N ASN A 111 3.63 17.75 17.69
CA ASN A 111 2.46 18.11 18.47
C ASN A 111 2.13 16.98 19.45
N ASP A 112 2.30 17.23 20.74
CA ASP A 112 2.06 16.27 21.81
C ASP A 112 0.59 16.25 22.30
N GLU A 113 -0.26 17.17 21.83
CA GLU A 113 -1.61 17.37 22.36
C GLU A 113 -2.65 16.38 21.79
N SER A 114 -2.31 15.59 20.80
CA SER A 114 -3.27 14.65 20.22
C SER A 114 -3.41 13.40 21.10
N GLU A 115 -4.59 13.17 21.62
CA GLU A 115 -4.95 11.88 22.18
C GLU A 115 -5.04 10.84 21.05
N TRP A 116 -4.40 9.71 21.23
CA TRP A 116 -4.47 8.55 20.33
C TRP A 116 -4.50 7.25 21.14
N THR A 117 -5.00 6.18 20.54
CA THR A 117 -5.11 4.88 21.20
C THR A 117 -3.70 4.31 21.46
N LYS A 118 -3.43 3.93 22.71
CA LYS A 118 -2.11 3.34 23.08
C LYS A 118 -1.85 2.06 22.28
N PHE A 119 -0.60 1.85 21.91
CA PHE A 119 -0.21 0.68 21.12
C PHE A 119 -0.51 -0.64 21.83
N GLU A 120 -0.38 -0.68 23.16
CA GLU A 120 -0.75 -1.81 23.99
C GLU A 120 -2.22 -2.17 23.83
N ASP A 121 -3.12 -1.19 23.95
CA ASP A 121 -4.58 -1.38 23.82
C ASP A 121 -4.96 -1.86 22.41
N ILE A 122 -4.28 -1.32 21.38
CA ILE A 122 -4.48 -1.76 19.98
C ILE A 122 -4.08 -3.23 19.84
N LEU A 123 -2.88 -3.61 20.30
CA LEU A 123 -2.37 -4.96 20.18
C LEU A 123 -3.19 -5.96 20.98
N GLU A 124 -3.67 -5.61 22.18
CA GLU A 124 -4.58 -6.44 22.97
C GLU A 124 -5.91 -6.70 22.24
N ASN A 125 -6.48 -5.69 21.59
CA ASN A 125 -7.71 -5.85 20.83
C ASN A 125 -7.48 -6.75 19.60
N LEU A 126 -6.36 -6.58 18.90
CA LEU A 126 -5.99 -7.42 17.77
C LEU A 126 -5.74 -8.87 18.21
N LYS A 127 -5.13 -9.12 19.39
CA LYS A 127 -4.95 -10.45 19.99
C LYS A 127 -6.28 -11.18 20.15
N LYS A 128 -7.30 -10.50 20.70
CA LYS A 128 -8.64 -11.07 20.86
C LYS A 128 -9.28 -11.49 19.53
N PHE A 129 -9.05 -10.74 18.46
CA PHE A 129 -9.56 -11.10 17.12
C PHE A 129 -8.82 -12.30 16.52
N ILE A 130 -7.51 -12.44 16.80
CA ILE A 130 -6.73 -13.64 16.42
C ILE A 130 -7.27 -14.85 17.18
N GLU A 131 -7.46 -14.74 18.50
CA GLU A 131 -7.99 -15.83 19.35
C GLU A 131 -9.41 -16.23 18.92
N GLN A 132 -10.23 -15.30 18.42
CA GLN A 132 -11.54 -15.56 17.83
C GLN A 132 -11.49 -16.17 16.42
N GLY A 133 -10.31 -16.30 15.81
CA GLY A 133 -10.14 -16.77 14.45
C GLY A 133 -10.60 -15.80 13.35
N LYS A 134 -10.93 -14.54 13.71
CA LYS A 134 -11.42 -13.51 12.77
C LYS A 134 -10.31 -12.90 11.91
N ILE A 135 -9.08 -12.85 12.43
CA ILE A 135 -7.88 -12.41 11.71
C ILE A 135 -6.75 -13.40 11.99
N ARG A 136 -5.83 -13.58 11.03
CA ARG A 136 -4.67 -14.45 11.21
C ARG A 136 -3.43 -13.66 11.61
N TYR A 137 -3.14 -12.59 10.89
CA TYR A 137 -1.96 -11.75 11.07
C TYR A 137 -2.34 -10.28 11.08
N VAL A 138 -1.46 -9.47 11.65
CA VAL A 138 -1.61 -8.02 11.76
C VAL A 138 -0.46 -7.29 11.08
N GLY A 139 -0.75 -6.11 10.55
CA GLY A 139 0.23 -5.28 9.86
C GLY A 139 -0.07 -3.79 9.99
N LEU A 140 0.86 -2.99 9.53
CA LEU A 140 0.78 -1.54 9.53
C LEU A 140 0.70 -1.01 8.10
N SER A 141 0.20 0.21 7.94
CA SER A 141 0.28 0.94 6.67
C SER A 141 0.54 2.42 6.94
N ASN A 142 1.29 3.06 6.04
CA ASN A 142 1.71 4.46 6.17
C ASN A 142 2.44 4.75 7.50
N GLU A 143 3.18 3.76 7.98
CA GLU A 143 3.83 3.83 9.27
C GLU A 143 5.28 4.31 9.15
N THR A 144 5.78 4.91 10.22
CA THR A 144 7.12 5.43 10.36
C THR A 144 8.06 4.41 11.02
N PRO A 145 9.39 4.59 10.93
CA PRO A 145 10.35 3.74 11.66
C PRO A 145 10.08 3.72 13.17
N TRP A 146 9.76 4.87 13.77
CA TRP A 146 9.44 4.95 15.19
C TRP A 146 8.23 4.11 15.58
N GLY A 147 7.11 4.24 14.82
CA GLY A 147 5.90 3.50 15.14
C GLY A 147 6.07 1.99 14.96
N LEU A 148 6.72 1.56 13.87
CA LEU A 148 7.04 0.15 13.69
C LEU A 148 7.90 -0.39 14.84
N SER A 149 8.97 0.33 15.22
CA SER A 149 9.84 -0.05 16.35
C SER A 149 9.06 -0.22 17.65
N LYS A 150 8.16 0.73 17.96
CA LYS A 150 7.35 0.69 19.18
C LYS A 150 6.35 -0.47 19.19
N PHE A 151 5.66 -0.73 18.09
CA PHE A 151 4.79 -1.90 17.99
C PHE A 151 5.55 -3.21 18.20
N LEU A 152 6.74 -3.34 17.62
CA LEU A 152 7.58 -4.54 17.77
C LEU A 152 8.12 -4.70 19.19
N GLU A 153 8.58 -3.62 19.82
CA GLU A 153 9.07 -3.59 21.21
C GLU A 153 7.96 -4.05 22.18
N ILE A 154 6.76 -3.45 22.09
CA ILE A 154 5.63 -3.75 22.94
C ILE A 154 5.14 -5.19 22.71
N SER A 155 5.03 -5.59 21.46
CA SER A 155 4.66 -6.97 21.10
C SER A 155 5.56 -8.00 21.78
N LYS A 156 6.88 -7.78 21.74
CA LYS A 156 7.86 -8.67 22.37
C LYS A 156 7.77 -8.64 23.90
N LYS A 157 7.67 -7.45 24.49
CA LYS A 157 7.67 -7.24 25.94
C LYS A 157 6.42 -7.81 26.61
N GLU A 158 5.23 -7.57 26.01
CA GLU A 158 3.94 -7.91 26.58
C GLU A 158 3.35 -9.21 25.99
N ASN A 159 4.10 -9.96 25.17
CA ASN A 159 3.64 -11.18 24.49
C ASN A 159 2.32 -10.97 23.71
N LEU A 160 2.32 -9.90 22.90
CA LEU A 160 1.19 -9.47 22.06
C LEU A 160 1.49 -9.78 20.58
N PRO A 161 0.47 -9.72 19.69
CA PRO A 161 0.66 -10.00 18.27
C PRO A 161 1.72 -9.09 17.63
N ARG A 162 2.60 -9.70 16.85
CA ARG A 162 3.68 -9.00 16.16
C ARG A 162 3.21 -8.45 14.82
N MET A 163 3.52 -7.20 14.53
CA MET A 163 3.29 -6.62 13.20
C MET A 163 4.15 -7.33 12.15
N LEU A 164 3.49 -7.97 11.17
CA LEU A 164 4.14 -8.83 10.18
C LEU A 164 4.70 -8.04 9.00
N SER A 165 4.05 -6.92 8.64
CA SER A 165 4.37 -6.14 7.47
C SER A 165 4.08 -4.65 7.66
N VAL A 166 4.71 -3.85 6.79
CA VAL A 166 4.38 -2.43 6.62
C VAL A 166 3.95 -2.20 5.17
N GLN A 167 2.76 -1.66 4.95
CA GLN A 167 2.31 -1.26 3.61
C GLN A 167 2.53 0.23 3.42
N ASN A 168 3.60 0.59 2.73
CA ASN A 168 4.01 1.98 2.49
C ASN A 168 4.23 2.25 0.99
N PRO A 169 4.24 3.54 0.57
CA PRO A 169 4.55 3.88 -0.81
C PRO A 169 6.00 3.54 -1.13
N TYR A 170 6.21 2.92 -2.27
CA TYR A 170 7.55 2.69 -2.80
C TYR A 170 7.49 2.58 -4.33
N ASN A 171 8.25 3.42 -5.02
CA ASN A 171 8.36 3.45 -6.48
C ASN A 171 9.58 4.28 -6.90
N LEU A 172 9.91 4.32 -8.18
CA LEU A 172 11.08 5.04 -8.71
C LEU A 172 11.06 6.57 -8.47
N LEU A 173 9.89 7.17 -8.13
CA LEU A 173 9.78 8.59 -7.78
C LEU A 173 9.76 8.82 -6.26
N ASN A 174 9.65 7.74 -5.48
CA ASN A 174 9.61 7.77 -4.02
C ASN A 174 10.32 6.55 -3.46
N ARG A 175 11.57 6.70 -3.13
CA ARG A 175 12.41 5.67 -2.50
C ARG A 175 12.73 6.01 -1.03
N THR A 176 11.89 6.84 -0.38
CA THR A 176 12.09 7.25 1.02
C THR A 176 12.08 6.08 1.99
N TYR A 177 11.44 4.96 1.64
CA TYR A 177 11.47 3.72 2.43
C TYR A 177 12.91 3.21 2.68
N GLU A 178 13.82 3.43 1.73
CA GLU A 178 15.22 3.02 1.82
C GLU A 178 16.02 3.77 2.90
N VAL A 179 15.52 4.93 3.36
CA VAL A 179 16.27 5.78 4.32
C VAL A 179 16.27 5.17 5.74
N GLY A 180 15.23 4.44 6.12
CA GLY A 180 15.16 3.88 7.48
C GLY A 180 14.38 2.57 7.58
N LEU A 181 13.23 2.48 6.91
CA LEU A 181 12.37 1.30 7.02
C LEU A 181 12.92 0.06 6.30
N ALA A 182 13.73 0.23 5.26
CA ALA A 182 14.30 -0.92 4.53
C ALA A 182 15.23 -1.76 5.43
N GLU A 183 16.11 -1.12 6.21
CA GLU A 183 16.95 -1.82 7.17
C GLU A 183 16.11 -2.50 8.25
N MET A 184 15.12 -1.80 8.80
CA MET A 184 14.21 -2.37 9.79
C MET A 184 13.46 -3.59 9.25
N SER A 185 12.95 -3.51 8.01
CA SER A 185 12.25 -4.64 7.36
C SER A 185 13.11 -5.89 7.31
N LEU A 186 14.38 -5.75 6.99
CA LEU A 186 15.31 -6.88 6.91
C LEU A 186 15.70 -7.40 8.30
N ARG A 187 16.07 -6.53 9.22
CA ARG A 187 16.51 -6.93 10.57
C ARG A 187 15.38 -7.45 11.42
N GLU A 188 14.21 -6.82 11.34
CA GLU A 188 13.05 -7.17 12.12
C GLU A 188 12.10 -8.12 11.36
N GLN A 189 12.40 -8.51 10.13
CA GLN A 189 11.53 -9.38 9.31
C GLN A 189 10.08 -8.89 9.26
N ALA A 190 9.90 -7.57 9.09
CA ALA A 190 8.62 -6.92 8.88
C ALA A 190 8.61 -6.35 7.46
N GLY A 191 8.24 -7.17 6.47
CA GLY A 191 8.43 -6.88 5.06
C GLY A 191 7.55 -5.76 4.52
N LEU A 192 8.00 -5.12 3.43
CA LEU A 192 7.25 -4.08 2.73
C LEU A 192 6.20 -4.69 1.78
N LEU A 193 4.97 -4.21 1.90
CA LEU A 193 3.95 -4.29 0.86
C LEU A 193 3.95 -2.95 0.13
N ALA A 194 4.58 -2.90 -1.06
CA ALA A 194 4.81 -1.65 -1.77
C ALA A 194 3.55 -1.19 -2.51
N TYR A 195 2.89 -0.12 -2.04
CA TYR A 195 1.76 0.44 -2.76
C TYR A 195 2.16 1.59 -3.69
N SER A 196 1.29 1.92 -4.66
CA SER A 196 1.55 2.88 -5.74
C SER A 196 2.84 2.62 -6.52
N PRO A 197 3.13 1.37 -6.89
CA PRO A 197 4.41 1.03 -7.54
C PRO A 197 4.62 1.74 -8.88
N LEU A 198 3.54 2.15 -9.55
CA LEU A 198 3.56 2.91 -10.79
C LEU A 198 3.26 4.41 -10.58
N ALA A 199 3.40 4.94 -9.34
CA ALA A 199 3.18 6.35 -9.05
C ALA A 199 1.85 6.87 -9.64
N CYS A 200 0.73 6.21 -9.34
CA CYS A 200 -0.61 6.52 -9.89
C CYS A 200 -0.70 6.47 -11.43
N GLY A 201 0.23 5.77 -12.07
CA GLY A 201 0.30 5.60 -13.52
C GLY A 201 1.28 6.53 -14.22
N TYR A 202 2.00 7.39 -13.50
CA TYR A 202 3.07 8.22 -14.09
C TYR A 202 4.21 7.36 -14.65
N LEU A 203 4.60 6.31 -13.94
CA LEU A 203 5.65 5.35 -14.36
C LEU A 203 5.18 4.35 -15.43
N SER A 204 4.00 4.53 -16.02
CA SER A 204 3.64 3.87 -17.30
C SER A 204 3.97 4.74 -18.52
N GLY A 205 4.45 5.96 -18.34
CA GLY A 205 4.78 6.88 -19.41
C GLY A 205 3.58 7.58 -20.08
N LYS A 206 2.33 7.19 -19.78
CA LYS A 206 1.12 7.69 -20.46
C LYS A 206 0.81 9.17 -20.25
N TYR A 207 1.44 9.81 -19.26
CA TYR A 207 1.27 11.24 -18.98
C TYR A 207 2.45 12.09 -19.49
N ARG A 208 3.46 11.49 -20.12
CA ARG A 208 4.60 12.21 -20.71
C ARG A 208 4.13 13.16 -21.80
N ASN A 209 4.91 14.21 -22.04
CA ASN A 209 4.60 15.25 -23.03
C ASN A 209 3.22 15.90 -22.81
N ASN A 210 2.84 16.09 -21.54
CA ASN A 210 1.55 16.66 -21.13
C ASN A 210 0.32 15.91 -21.65
N GLN A 211 0.47 14.63 -21.99
CA GLN A 211 -0.67 13.79 -22.38
C GLN A 211 -1.58 13.49 -21.19
N LEU A 212 -2.87 13.55 -21.42
CA LEU A 212 -3.88 13.25 -20.40
C LEU A 212 -4.99 12.36 -20.99
N PRO A 213 -4.79 11.04 -21.11
CA PRO A 213 -5.79 10.15 -21.68
C PRO A 213 -7.13 10.25 -20.94
N LYS A 214 -8.24 10.43 -21.66
CA LYS A 214 -9.57 10.79 -21.11
C LYS A 214 -10.08 9.89 -20.00
N LYS A 215 -9.77 8.59 -20.05
CA LYS A 215 -10.20 7.58 -19.03
C LYS A 215 -9.09 7.30 -18.00
N SER A 216 -8.02 8.07 -17.98
CA SER A 216 -6.94 7.87 -17.03
C SER A 216 -7.30 8.37 -15.64
N ARG A 217 -6.65 7.82 -14.62
CA ARG A 217 -6.87 8.17 -13.21
C ARG A 217 -6.74 9.68 -12.97
N ILE A 218 -5.72 10.32 -13.54
CA ILE A 218 -5.48 11.75 -13.37
C ILE A 218 -6.56 12.57 -14.08
N ALA A 219 -7.00 12.17 -15.28
CA ALA A 219 -8.06 12.87 -16.01
C ALA A 219 -9.40 12.82 -15.25
N LEU A 220 -9.71 11.71 -14.61
CA LEU A 220 -10.96 11.50 -13.88
C LEU A 220 -10.98 12.18 -12.49
N HIS A 221 -9.81 12.35 -11.85
CA HIS A 221 -9.71 12.81 -10.46
C HIS A 221 -8.48 13.71 -10.25
N LYS A 222 -8.36 14.76 -11.08
CA LYS A 222 -7.18 15.65 -11.15
C LYS A 222 -6.81 16.25 -9.79
N ASP A 223 -7.77 16.73 -9.04
CA ASP A 223 -7.53 17.45 -7.78
C ASP A 223 -7.14 16.53 -6.62
N PHE A 224 -7.45 15.23 -6.74
CA PHE A 224 -7.11 14.23 -5.72
C PHE A 224 -5.70 13.66 -5.91
N TRP A 225 -5.25 13.45 -7.15
CA TRP A 225 -4.01 12.74 -7.45
C TRP A 225 -2.83 13.68 -7.71
N THR A 226 -2.49 14.55 -6.74
CA THR A 226 -1.42 15.55 -6.87
C THR A 226 -0.05 15.08 -6.40
N ARG A 227 0.02 13.94 -5.67
CA ARG A 227 1.24 13.46 -5.00
C ARG A 227 2.42 13.27 -5.94
N TYR A 228 2.19 12.74 -7.14
CA TYR A 228 3.25 12.38 -8.10
C TYR A 228 3.44 13.41 -9.22
N ASN A 229 2.85 14.59 -9.07
CA ASN A 229 3.07 15.75 -9.96
C ASN A 229 3.78 16.86 -9.17
N LYS A 230 5.07 16.67 -8.93
CA LYS A 230 5.94 17.57 -8.16
C LYS A 230 7.08 18.08 -9.04
N PRO A 231 7.78 19.16 -8.65
CA PRO A 231 8.97 19.61 -9.35
C PRO A 231 9.97 18.49 -9.59
N ASN A 232 10.50 18.41 -10.80
CA ASN A 232 11.44 17.38 -11.28
C ASN A 232 10.88 15.96 -11.45
N SER A 233 9.60 15.70 -11.15
CA SER A 233 9.01 14.37 -11.39
C SER A 233 8.96 14.01 -12.87
N ASP A 234 8.62 14.97 -13.73
CA ASP A 234 8.59 14.82 -15.17
C ASP A 234 9.98 14.49 -15.75
N LYS A 235 11.02 15.21 -15.31
CA LYS A 235 12.40 14.95 -15.71
C LYS A 235 12.88 13.56 -15.29
N ALA A 236 12.56 13.14 -14.06
CA ALA A 236 12.89 11.80 -13.58
C ALA A 236 12.16 10.71 -14.39
N ILE A 237 10.87 10.90 -14.68
CA ILE A 237 10.08 9.98 -15.51
C ILE A 237 10.67 9.87 -16.91
N ASP A 238 11.04 11.00 -17.53
CA ASP A 238 11.66 11.00 -18.85
C ASP A 238 13.01 10.27 -18.84
N ALA A 239 13.82 10.48 -17.82
CA ALA A 239 15.10 9.77 -17.68
C ALA A 239 14.90 8.24 -17.52
N TYR A 240 13.95 7.80 -16.69
CA TYR A 240 13.60 6.36 -16.58
C TYR A 240 13.04 5.80 -17.89
N TYR A 241 12.26 6.58 -18.62
CA TYR A 241 11.75 6.18 -19.92
C TYR A 241 12.87 5.96 -20.95
N GLU A 242 13.90 6.83 -20.98
CA GLU A 242 15.05 6.65 -21.89
C GLU A 242 15.86 5.39 -21.54
N ILE A 243 15.98 5.03 -20.25
CA ILE A 243 16.56 3.74 -19.85
C ILE A 243 15.70 2.59 -20.40
N ALA A 244 14.38 2.60 -20.15
CA ALA A 244 13.48 1.56 -20.63
C ALA A 244 13.57 1.41 -22.15
N LYS A 245 13.57 2.52 -22.90
CA LYS A 245 13.71 2.56 -24.36
C LYS A 245 15.07 1.99 -24.83
N LYS A 246 16.17 2.38 -24.19
CA LYS A 246 17.53 1.89 -24.50
C LYS A 246 17.60 0.36 -24.44
N TYR A 247 16.98 -0.23 -23.41
CA TYR A 247 16.99 -1.67 -23.19
C TYR A 247 15.76 -2.40 -23.75
N LYS A 248 14.92 -1.73 -24.53
CA LYS A 248 13.68 -2.27 -25.14
C LYS A 248 12.72 -2.87 -24.12
N LEU A 249 12.60 -2.24 -22.96
CA LEU A 249 11.68 -2.60 -21.89
C LEU A 249 10.43 -1.70 -21.89
N ASP A 250 9.33 -2.22 -21.41
CA ASP A 250 8.19 -1.39 -21.02
C ASP A 250 8.51 -0.66 -19.69
N LEU A 251 8.24 0.65 -19.62
CA LEU A 251 8.56 1.46 -18.42
C LEU A 251 7.82 0.97 -17.18
N ALA A 252 6.54 0.57 -17.31
CA ALA A 252 5.78 0.08 -16.18
C ALA A 252 6.36 -1.25 -15.68
N GLN A 253 6.69 -2.16 -16.59
CA GLN A 253 7.29 -3.44 -16.23
C GLN A 253 8.67 -3.27 -15.60
N MET A 254 9.52 -2.41 -16.17
CA MET A 254 10.84 -2.07 -15.58
C MET A 254 10.67 -1.52 -14.16
N SER A 255 9.71 -0.61 -13.96
CA SER A 255 9.43 -0.03 -12.64
C SER A 255 8.95 -1.07 -11.64
N LEU A 256 8.05 -1.96 -12.02
CA LEU A 256 7.54 -3.03 -11.15
C LEU A 256 8.66 -4.03 -10.79
N LYS A 257 9.44 -4.45 -11.78
CA LYS A 257 10.55 -5.39 -11.56
C LYS A 257 11.63 -4.81 -10.65
N PHE A 258 11.93 -3.52 -10.78
CA PHE A 258 12.88 -2.86 -9.89
C PHE A 258 12.46 -2.96 -8.41
N LEU A 259 11.16 -2.85 -8.13
CA LEU A 259 10.65 -2.99 -6.77
C LEU A 259 10.70 -4.45 -6.30
N GLU A 260 10.29 -5.37 -7.15
CA GLU A 260 10.23 -6.80 -6.85
C GLU A 260 11.59 -7.37 -6.41
N ILE A 261 12.67 -6.92 -7.03
CA ILE A 261 14.03 -7.43 -6.72
C ILE A 261 14.63 -6.83 -5.43
N GLN A 262 13.97 -5.86 -4.78
CA GLN A 262 14.47 -5.30 -3.53
C GLN A 262 14.28 -6.30 -2.38
N PRO A 263 15.34 -6.61 -1.61
CA PRO A 263 15.27 -7.65 -0.59
C PRO A 263 14.30 -7.36 0.58
N PHE A 264 13.93 -6.10 0.79
CA PHE A 264 12.97 -5.67 1.80
C PHE A 264 11.51 -5.65 1.29
N VAL A 265 11.27 -5.85 0.00
CA VAL A 265 9.92 -5.90 -0.59
C VAL A 265 9.39 -7.33 -0.55
N THR A 266 8.30 -7.52 0.19
CA THR A 266 7.60 -8.82 0.24
C THR A 266 6.62 -8.97 -0.90
N SER A 267 5.91 -7.88 -1.25
CA SER A 267 4.96 -7.89 -2.37
C SER A 267 4.78 -6.49 -2.95
N VAL A 268 4.61 -6.43 -4.26
CA VAL A 268 4.28 -5.21 -5.00
C VAL A 268 2.77 -5.18 -5.22
N ILE A 269 2.08 -4.17 -4.64
CA ILE A 269 0.63 -4.02 -4.73
C ILE A 269 0.26 -3.32 -6.02
N ILE A 270 -0.09 -4.10 -7.03
CA ILE A 270 -0.52 -3.59 -8.33
C ILE A 270 -2.03 -3.29 -8.36
N GLY A 271 -2.43 -2.39 -9.24
CA GLY A 271 -3.82 -2.12 -9.60
C GLY A 271 -3.95 -1.95 -11.11
N ALA A 272 -5.08 -2.38 -11.66
CA ALA A 272 -5.36 -2.27 -13.09
C ALA A 272 -6.82 -1.89 -13.32
N THR A 273 -7.09 -1.12 -14.38
CA THR A 273 -8.44 -0.74 -14.81
C THR A 273 -8.82 -1.38 -16.14
N SER A 274 -7.89 -2.14 -16.76
CA SER A 274 -8.14 -2.95 -17.94
C SER A 274 -7.40 -4.29 -17.85
N MET A 275 -7.84 -5.27 -18.63
CA MET A 275 -7.17 -6.57 -18.70
C MET A 275 -5.78 -6.48 -19.31
N GLU A 276 -5.56 -5.55 -20.23
CA GLU A 276 -4.24 -5.28 -20.80
C GLU A 276 -3.25 -4.82 -19.73
N GLN A 277 -3.63 -3.81 -18.92
CA GLN A 277 -2.78 -3.35 -17.80
C GLN A 277 -2.52 -4.47 -16.78
N LEU A 278 -3.53 -5.30 -16.47
CA LEU A 278 -3.35 -6.40 -15.55
C LEU A 278 -2.33 -7.43 -16.07
N LYS A 279 -2.43 -7.80 -17.34
CA LYS A 279 -1.47 -8.71 -17.99
C LYS A 279 -0.07 -8.14 -17.98
N THR A 280 0.10 -6.91 -18.48
CA THR A 280 1.40 -6.21 -18.49
C THR A 280 2.04 -6.17 -17.09
N ASN A 281 1.24 -5.83 -16.07
CA ASN A 281 1.76 -5.76 -14.70
C ASN A 281 2.18 -7.14 -14.17
N ILE A 282 1.41 -8.19 -14.42
CA ILE A 282 1.75 -9.55 -13.97
C ILE A 282 2.98 -10.08 -14.74
N GLU A 283 3.09 -9.82 -16.02
CA GLU A 283 4.22 -10.23 -16.85
C GLU A 283 5.55 -9.57 -16.46
N SER A 284 5.53 -8.50 -15.66
CA SER A 284 6.75 -7.86 -15.17
C SER A 284 7.69 -8.79 -14.41
N VAL A 285 7.19 -9.87 -13.82
CA VAL A 285 8.01 -10.89 -13.14
C VAL A 285 9.00 -11.60 -14.07
N ASN A 286 8.69 -11.65 -15.36
CA ASN A 286 9.50 -12.32 -16.39
C ASN A 286 10.64 -11.43 -16.92
N ILE A 287 10.69 -10.15 -16.54
CA ILE A 287 11.75 -9.23 -16.98
C ILE A 287 13.02 -9.50 -16.18
N ASN A 288 14.15 -9.42 -16.86
CA ASN A 288 15.45 -9.43 -16.21
C ASN A 288 16.05 -8.01 -16.22
N LEU A 289 16.35 -7.47 -15.05
CA LEU A 289 17.13 -6.25 -14.91
C LEU A 289 18.58 -6.60 -14.61
N THR A 290 19.46 -6.35 -15.58
CA THR A 290 20.90 -6.52 -15.38
C THR A 290 21.44 -5.50 -14.38
N ASN A 291 22.61 -5.77 -13.80
CA ASN A 291 23.28 -4.82 -12.91
C ASN A 291 23.54 -3.45 -13.59
N GLU A 292 23.76 -3.44 -14.90
CA GLU A 292 23.92 -2.21 -15.68
C GLU A 292 22.64 -1.37 -15.64
N ILE A 293 21.47 -1.98 -15.90
CA ILE A 293 20.16 -1.30 -15.86
C ILE A 293 19.90 -0.77 -14.45
N ILE A 294 20.13 -1.60 -13.43
CA ILE A 294 19.94 -1.21 -12.02
C ILE A 294 20.82 -0.01 -11.65
N ASN A 295 22.09 -0.02 -12.10
CA ASN A 295 23.00 1.08 -11.86
C ASN A 295 22.52 2.37 -12.55
N GLU A 296 22.07 2.31 -13.80
CA GLU A 296 21.51 3.48 -14.49
C GLU A 296 20.26 4.03 -13.77
N ILE A 297 19.37 3.15 -13.31
CA ILE A 297 18.20 3.56 -12.48
C ILE A 297 18.68 4.26 -11.19
N ASN A 298 19.71 3.76 -10.54
CA ASN A 298 20.26 4.35 -9.33
C ASN A 298 20.93 5.70 -9.59
N GLU A 299 21.58 5.91 -10.74
CA GLU A 299 22.12 7.22 -11.11
C GLU A 299 21.02 8.27 -11.28
N ILE A 300 19.85 7.91 -11.85
CA ILE A 300 18.72 8.84 -11.92
C ILE A 300 18.24 9.24 -10.51
N GLN A 301 18.20 8.30 -9.56
CA GLN A 301 17.85 8.60 -8.17
C GLN A 301 18.83 9.58 -7.50
N LYS A 302 20.12 9.55 -7.86
CA LYS A 302 21.10 10.53 -7.35
C LYS A 302 20.88 11.92 -7.92
N ILE A 303 20.46 12.02 -9.19
CA ILE A 303 20.18 13.30 -9.86
C ILE A 303 18.85 13.91 -9.37
N TYR A 304 17.83 13.07 -9.20
CA TYR A 304 16.48 13.44 -8.77
C TYR A 304 16.07 12.68 -7.51
N PRO A 305 16.65 12.97 -6.35
CA PRO A 305 16.41 12.19 -5.13
C PRO A 305 14.96 12.38 -4.64
N ASN A 306 14.18 11.32 -4.68
CA ASN A 306 12.79 11.28 -4.20
C ASN A 306 11.94 12.47 -4.67
N PRO A 307 11.74 12.68 -5.98
CA PRO A 307 11.00 13.85 -6.46
C PRO A 307 9.54 13.91 -5.97
N CYS A 308 9.00 12.77 -5.50
CA CYS A 308 7.62 12.66 -5.02
C CYS A 308 7.52 11.85 -3.71
N PRO A 309 8.12 12.32 -2.61
CA PRO A 309 8.14 11.60 -1.33
C PRO A 309 6.77 11.48 -0.67
#